data_cd1fbdd11973c64262d33a7d75eff5fc
#
_entry.id   cd1fbdd11973c64262d33a7d75eff5fc
#
_cell.length_a   1.000
_cell.length_b   1.000
_cell.length_c   1.000
_cell.angle_alpha   90.00
_cell.angle_beta   90.00
_cell.angle_gamma   90.00
#
_symmetry.space_group_name_H-M   'P 1'
#
loop_
_entity.id
_entity.type
_entity.pdbx_description
1 polymer ?
#
loop_
_entity_poly.entity_id
_entity_poly.type
_entity_poly.pdbx_seq_one_letter_code
_entity_poly.pdbx_strand_id
1 'polypeptide(L)'
;MKKLVLLFVMAVGLQACSEKMGITNIEGTSWVLSEWPGQTMPNTTKKATLAFGADNQVSGKSFCNGFGGTVTINGETIKFNELIGTMMYCEDVGQAEGKYTEGLRNANSFKVVNGKFQLLQDGKLLMVFSKAE
;
A
#
# COMPACT_ATOMS: atom_id res chain seq x y z
N MET A 1 23.69 -7.65 -66.93
CA MET A 1 23.06 -8.42 -65.83
C MET A 1 23.27 -7.67 -64.54
N LYS A 2 22.25 -6.96 -64.13
CA LYS A 2 22.32 -6.15 -62.92
C LYS A 2 21.84 -7.00 -61.73
N LYS A 3 22.75 -7.30 -60.81
CA LYS A 3 22.40 -7.97 -59.56
C LYS A 3 21.85 -6.94 -58.60
N LEU A 4 20.57 -7.04 -58.35
CA LEU A 4 19.88 -6.25 -57.34
C LEU A 4 20.17 -6.87 -55.96
N VAL A 5 20.99 -6.22 -55.17
CA VAL A 5 21.22 -6.62 -53.78
C VAL A 5 20.11 -5.95 -52.93
N LEU A 6 19.16 -6.76 -52.51
CA LEU A 6 18.16 -6.34 -51.55
C LEU A 6 18.80 -6.31 -50.17
N LEU A 7 19.07 -5.12 -49.69
CA LEU A 7 19.43 -4.89 -48.27
C LEU A 7 18.17 -5.00 -47.42
N PHE A 8 18.05 -6.13 -46.75
CA PHE A 8 17.01 -6.34 -45.74
C PHE A 8 17.48 -5.66 -44.47
N VAL A 9 16.99 -4.45 -44.23
CA VAL A 9 17.21 -3.76 -42.94
C VAL A 9 16.24 -4.39 -41.93
N MET A 10 16.76 -5.31 -41.12
CA MET A 10 16.05 -5.77 -39.92
C MET A 10 16.02 -4.62 -38.93
N ALA A 11 14.90 -3.94 -38.86
CA ALA A 11 14.59 -3.06 -37.74
C ALA A 11 14.31 -3.93 -36.51
N VAL A 12 15.35 -4.13 -35.70
CA VAL A 12 15.17 -4.69 -34.36
C VAL A 12 14.45 -3.63 -33.55
N GLY A 13 13.15 -3.76 -33.45
CA GLY A 13 12.36 -2.98 -32.54
C GLY A 13 12.76 -3.35 -31.12
N LEU A 14 13.50 -2.48 -30.47
CA LEU A 14 13.67 -2.53 -29.02
C LEU A 14 12.30 -2.26 -28.41
N GLN A 15 11.59 -3.34 -28.11
CA GLN A 15 10.47 -3.25 -27.18
C GLN A 15 11.06 -2.99 -25.80
N ALA A 16 11.10 -1.74 -25.41
CA ALA A 16 11.29 -1.38 -24.02
C ALA A 16 10.07 -1.89 -23.25
N CYS A 17 10.19 -3.06 -22.63
CA CYS A 17 9.30 -3.48 -21.59
C CYS A 17 9.49 -2.50 -20.44
N SER A 18 8.70 -1.44 -20.41
CA SER A 18 8.54 -0.68 -19.18
C SER A 18 7.76 -1.58 -18.23
N GLU A 19 8.47 -2.28 -17.39
CA GLU A 19 7.87 -2.94 -16.25
C GLU A 19 7.29 -1.85 -15.35
N LYS A 20 6.04 -1.50 -15.60
CA LYS A 20 5.23 -0.89 -14.57
C LYS A 20 5.04 -1.97 -13.51
N MET A 21 5.91 -1.95 -12.51
CA MET A 21 5.72 -2.68 -11.27
C MET A 21 4.56 -2.06 -10.48
N GLY A 22 3.41 -1.89 -11.14
CA GLY A 22 2.16 -1.58 -10.50
C GLY A 22 1.50 -2.87 -10.13
N ILE A 23 1.61 -3.29 -8.88
CA ILE A 23 0.65 -4.24 -8.36
C ILE A 23 -0.67 -3.47 -8.32
N THR A 24 -1.47 -3.64 -9.36
CA THR A 24 -2.79 -3.04 -9.45
C THR A 24 -3.82 -3.80 -8.62
N ASN A 25 -3.46 -5.02 -8.19
CA ASN A 25 -4.33 -5.86 -7.37
C ASN A 25 -3.64 -6.17 -6.03
N ILE A 26 -4.11 -5.52 -4.99
CA ILE A 26 -3.68 -5.73 -3.60
C ILE A 26 -4.64 -6.64 -2.83
N GLU A 27 -5.68 -7.15 -3.48
CA GLU A 27 -6.59 -8.12 -2.87
C GLU A 27 -5.85 -9.36 -2.39
N GLY A 28 -6.20 -9.83 -1.21
CA GLY A 28 -5.57 -10.98 -0.58
C GLY A 28 -4.20 -10.72 0.03
N THR A 29 -3.75 -9.47 0.08
CA THR A 29 -2.46 -9.11 0.69
C THR A 29 -2.60 -8.64 2.13
N SER A 30 -1.59 -8.91 2.92
CA SER A 30 -1.51 -8.50 4.32
C SER A 30 -0.19 -7.81 4.61
N TRP A 31 -0.23 -6.77 5.39
CA TRP A 31 0.87 -5.84 5.61
C TRP A 31 1.03 -5.49 7.09
N VAL A 32 2.26 -5.19 7.48
CA VAL A 32 2.62 -4.73 8.82
C VAL A 32 3.31 -3.37 8.71
N LEU A 33 2.88 -2.40 9.49
CA LEU A 33 3.52 -1.09 9.54
C LEU A 33 4.99 -1.22 9.93
N SER A 34 5.89 -0.75 9.08
CA SER A 34 7.35 -0.84 9.27
C SER A 34 8.03 0.51 9.44
N GLU A 35 7.52 1.55 8.76
CA GLU A 35 8.05 2.91 8.87
C GLU A 35 6.89 3.90 8.95
N TRP A 36 7.06 4.89 9.81
CA TRP A 36 6.02 5.88 10.08
C TRP A 36 6.60 7.29 10.10
N PRO A 37 6.85 7.89 8.93
CA PRO A 37 7.48 9.21 8.85
C PRO A 37 6.74 10.28 9.66
N GLY A 38 7.48 11.03 10.46
CA GLY A 38 6.93 12.10 11.28
C GLY A 38 6.15 11.65 12.52
N GLN A 39 6.08 10.35 12.78
CA GLN A 39 5.41 9.78 13.94
C GLN A 39 6.36 8.91 14.74
N THR A 40 6.05 8.70 15.99
CA THR A 40 6.80 7.81 16.87
C THR A 40 6.08 6.48 17.03
N MET A 41 6.78 5.38 16.75
CA MET A 41 6.24 4.05 17.03
C MET A 41 6.07 3.88 18.55
N PRO A 42 4.92 3.35 19.00
CA PRO A 42 4.73 3.09 20.41
C PRO A 42 5.67 1.97 20.89
N ASN A 43 6.08 2.05 22.13
CA ASN A 43 6.89 1.02 22.77
C ASN A 43 6.00 -0.15 23.20
N THR A 44 5.67 -1.01 22.26
CA THR A 44 4.78 -2.16 22.46
C THR A 44 5.18 -3.29 21.53
N THR A 45 4.83 -4.52 21.90
CA THR A 45 4.95 -5.70 21.04
C THR A 45 3.76 -5.82 20.05
N LYS A 46 2.70 -5.04 20.25
CA LYS A 46 1.53 -5.01 19.37
C LYS A 46 1.90 -4.33 18.05
N LYS A 47 1.39 -4.85 16.95
CA LYS A 47 1.68 -4.36 15.60
C LYS A 47 0.47 -3.64 15.00
N ALA A 48 0.73 -2.60 14.23
CA ALA A 48 -0.27 -2.04 13.33
C ALA A 48 -0.24 -2.83 12.02
N THR A 49 -1.38 -3.32 11.60
CA THR A 49 -1.52 -4.18 10.42
C THR A 49 -2.60 -3.68 9.49
N LEU A 50 -2.54 -4.12 8.25
CA LEU A 50 -3.48 -3.77 7.20
C LEU A 50 -3.64 -4.96 6.26
N ALA A 51 -4.85 -5.44 6.06
CA ALA A 51 -5.14 -6.55 5.18
C ALA A 51 -6.26 -6.18 4.20
N PHE A 52 -6.06 -6.52 2.95
CA PHE A 52 -7.02 -6.32 1.88
C PHE A 52 -7.67 -7.67 1.54
N GLY A 53 -8.96 -7.77 1.76
CA GLY A 53 -9.75 -8.95 1.43
C GLY A 53 -10.47 -8.83 0.10
N ALA A 54 -11.33 -9.79 -0.19
CA ALA A 54 -12.22 -9.78 -1.34
C ALA A 54 -13.26 -8.64 -1.23
N ASP A 55 -13.84 -8.24 -2.35
CA ASP A 55 -14.95 -7.26 -2.42
C ASP A 55 -14.62 -5.92 -1.75
N ASN A 56 -13.40 -5.43 -1.94
CA ASN A 56 -12.92 -4.17 -1.39
C ASN A 56 -12.99 -4.08 0.14
N GLN A 57 -12.97 -5.21 0.81
CA GLN A 57 -12.91 -5.25 2.28
C GLN A 57 -11.50 -4.95 2.76
N VAL A 58 -11.40 -4.22 3.85
CA VAL A 58 -10.14 -3.96 4.54
C VAL A 58 -10.32 -4.25 6.02
N SER A 59 -9.27 -4.76 6.63
CA SER A 59 -9.22 -5.03 8.06
C SER A 59 -7.80 -4.90 8.58
N GLY A 60 -7.64 -4.91 9.87
CA GLY A 60 -6.34 -4.87 10.49
C GLY A 60 -6.42 -4.58 11.98
N LYS A 61 -5.27 -4.25 12.53
CA LYS A 61 -5.11 -3.79 13.91
C LYS A 61 -4.44 -2.42 13.92
N SER A 62 -4.97 -1.53 14.72
CA SER A 62 -4.34 -0.25 15.03
C SER A 62 -3.49 -0.40 16.30
N PHE A 63 -2.55 -1.31 16.30
CA PHE A 63 -1.79 -1.83 17.44
C PHE A 63 -2.64 -2.70 18.36
N CYS A 64 -3.47 -2.13 19.19
CA CYS A 64 -4.29 -2.85 20.16
C CYS A 64 -5.66 -3.25 19.61
N ASN A 65 -6.38 -2.31 19.06
CA ASN A 65 -7.75 -2.52 18.59
C ASN A 65 -7.82 -3.04 17.15
N GLY A 66 -8.74 -3.97 16.89
CA GLY A 66 -9.05 -4.39 15.54
C GLY A 66 -9.98 -3.39 14.84
N PHE A 67 -9.86 -3.27 13.55
CA PHE A 67 -10.76 -2.47 12.71
C PHE A 67 -11.12 -3.21 11.42
N GLY A 68 -12.20 -2.77 10.81
CA GLY A 68 -12.64 -3.21 9.50
C GLY A 68 -13.34 -2.08 8.76
N GLY A 69 -13.46 -2.23 7.48
CA GLY A 69 -14.12 -1.26 6.61
C GLY A 69 -14.01 -1.64 5.16
N THR A 70 -14.12 -0.67 4.29
CA THR A 70 -13.99 -0.84 2.84
C THR A 70 -12.98 0.14 2.27
N VAL A 71 -12.46 -0.17 1.08
CA VAL A 71 -11.60 0.71 0.30
C VAL A 71 -12.18 0.90 -1.08
N THR A 72 -11.97 2.07 -1.64
CA THR A 72 -12.18 2.34 -3.06
C THR A 72 -10.81 2.47 -3.71
N ILE A 73 -10.53 1.64 -4.71
CA ILE A 73 -9.25 1.63 -5.41
C ILE A 73 -9.49 1.88 -6.88
N ASN A 74 -8.76 2.85 -7.44
CA ASN A 74 -8.77 3.17 -8.86
C ASN A 74 -7.33 3.49 -9.30
N GLY A 75 -6.67 2.50 -9.96
CA GLY A 75 -5.25 2.60 -10.25
C GLY A 75 -4.42 2.71 -8.97
N GLU A 76 -3.68 3.80 -8.82
CA GLU A 76 -2.89 4.09 -7.60
C GLU A 76 -3.64 4.96 -6.58
N THR A 77 -4.89 5.32 -6.87
CA THR A 77 -5.74 6.06 -5.94
C THR A 77 -6.40 5.10 -4.96
N ILE A 78 -6.39 5.44 -3.70
CA ILE A 78 -7.01 4.65 -2.64
C ILE A 78 -7.79 5.57 -1.70
N LYS A 79 -8.95 5.09 -1.25
CA LYS A 79 -9.74 5.75 -0.23
C LYS A 79 -10.27 4.71 0.75
N PHE A 80 -9.95 4.89 2.01
CA PHE A 80 -10.51 4.08 3.09
C PHE A 80 -11.85 4.65 3.52
N ASN A 81 -12.88 3.81 3.51
CA ASN A 81 -14.25 4.20 3.86
C ASN A 81 -14.69 3.45 5.11
N GLU A 82 -15.45 4.15 5.96
CA GLU A 82 -16.17 3.55 7.08
C GLU A 82 -15.31 2.62 7.96
N LEU A 83 -14.11 3.07 8.31
CA LEU A 83 -13.27 2.31 9.24
C LEU A 83 -13.90 2.33 10.63
N ILE A 84 -14.31 1.15 11.09
CA ILE A 84 -14.92 0.93 12.39
C ILE A 84 -14.03 -0.02 13.17
N GLY A 85 -13.70 0.34 14.40
CA GLY A 85 -12.83 -0.44 15.25
C GLY A 85 -13.39 -0.64 16.65
N THR A 86 -12.81 -1.59 17.37
CA THR A 86 -13.03 -1.74 18.81
C THR A 86 -12.37 -0.58 19.55
N MET A 87 -12.80 -0.32 20.78
CA MET A 87 -12.35 0.82 21.58
C MET A 87 -11.88 0.38 22.96
N MET A 88 -11.02 -0.63 23.00
CA MET A 88 -10.35 -1.00 24.26
C MET A 88 -9.28 0.03 24.60
N TYR A 89 -9.14 0.35 25.87
CA TYR A 89 -8.04 1.17 26.33
C TYR A 89 -6.76 0.32 26.47
N CYS A 90 -5.70 0.74 25.81
CA CYS A 90 -4.39 0.08 25.86
C CYS A 90 -3.33 1.14 26.19
N GLU A 91 -2.86 1.13 27.41
CA GLU A 91 -1.92 2.12 27.94
C GLU A 91 -0.60 2.17 27.14
N ASP A 92 -0.10 1.02 26.71
CA ASP A 92 1.17 0.87 26.00
C ASP A 92 1.17 1.44 24.57
N VAL A 93 0.02 1.73 24.00
CA VAL A 93 -0.08 2.30 22.64
C VAL A 93 -0.45 3.79 22.65
N GLY A 94 -1.06 4.28 23.71
CA GLY A 94 -1.41 5.68 23.87
C GLY A 94 -2.23 6.23 22.71
N GLN A 95 -1.79 7.34 22.14
CA GLN A 95 -2.45 8.01 21.01
C GLN A 95 -2.11 7.39 19.64
N ALA A 96 -1.22 6.42 19.58
CA ALA A 96 -0.75 5.85 18.31
C ALA A 96 -1.89 5.23 17.49
N GLU A 97 -2.87 4.62 18.13
CA GLU A 97 -4.03 4.04 17.44
C GLU A 97 -4.83 5.08 16.65
N GLY A 98 -5.17 6.19 17.31
CA GLY A 98 -5.90 7.29 16.66
C GLY A 98 -5.12 7.87 15.49
N LYS A 99 -3.83 8.10 15.66
CA LYS A 99 -2.95 8.61 14.60
C LYS A 99 -2.82 7.64 13.42
N TYR A 100 -2.77 6.34 13.70
CA TYR A 100 -2.71 5.32 12.66
C TYR A 100 -3.99 5.30 11.82
N THR A 101 -5.15 5.24 12.46
CA THR A 101 -6.44 5.23 11.75
C THR A 101 -6.71 6.56 11.04
N GLU A 102 -6.28 7.68 11.61
CA GLU A 102 -6.34 8.97 10.94
C GLU A 102 -5.48 8.98 9.66
N GLY A 103 -4.27 8.45 9.74
CA GLY A 103 -3.39 8.30 8.57
C GLY A 103 -4.01 7.46 7.46
N LEU A 104 -4.70 6.38 7.79
CA LEU A 104 -5.45 5.59 6.82
C LEU A 104 -6.56 6.42 6.15
N ARG A 105 -7.32 7.17 6.92
CA ARG A 105 -8.40 8.02 6.38
C ARG A 105 -7.88 9.15 5.51
N ASN A 106 -6.70 9.67 5.80
CA ASN A 106 -6.09 10.79 5.08
C ASN A 106 -5.35 10.34 3.81
N ALA A 107 -5.00 9.07 3.70
CA ALA A 107 -4.31 8.54 2.51
C ALA A 107 -5.20 8.65 1.27
N ASN A 108 -4.64 9.10 0.15
CA ASN A 108 -5.33 9.21 -1.13
C ASN A 108 -4.62 8.52 -2.29
N SER A 109 -3.42 8.02 -2.07
CA SER A 109 -2.70 7.22 -3.07
C SER A 109 -1.82 6.16 -2.40
N PHE A 110 -1.44 5.16 -3.17
CA PHE A 110 -0.55 4.11 -2.72
C PHE A 110 0.43 3.71 -3.81
N LYS A 111 1.54 3.13 -3.41
CA LYS A 111 2.53 2.51 -4.29
C LYS A 111 3.03 1.23 -3.65
N VAL A 112 3.39 0.26 -4.47
CA VAL A 112 4.16 -0.88 -4.03
C VAL A 112 5.55 -0.78 -4.65
N VAL A 113 6.56 -0.57 -3.82
CA VAL A 113 7.93 -0.33 -4.23
C VAL A 113 8.84 -1.29 -3.48
N ASN A 114 9.62 -2.09 -4.20
CA ASN A 114 10.54 -3.07 -3.62
C ASN A 114 9.84 -4.02 -2.60
N GLY A 115 8.62 -4.46 -2.92
CA GLY A 115 7.85 -5.34 -2.04
C GLY A 115 7.25 -4.67 -0.82
N LYS A 116 7.33 -3.34 -0.70
CA LYS A 116 6.74 -2.57 0.39
C LYS A 116 5.54 -1.77 -0.09
N PHE A 117 4.50 -1.75 0.72
CA PHE A 117 3.29 -0.98 0.47
C PHE A 117 3.42 0.40 1.11
N GLN A 118 3.24 1.43 0.31
CA GLN A 118 3.33 2.83 0.76
C GLN A 118 1.98 3.50 0.64
N LEU A 119 1.58 4.21 1.69
CA LEU A 119 0.42 5.11 1.67
C LEU A 119 0.89 6.56 1.65
N LEU A 120 0.28 7.34 0.76
CA LEU A 120 0.62 8.74 0.56
C LEU A 120 -0.63 9.61 0.62
N GLN A 121 -0.42 10.86 1.00
CA GLN A 121 -1.42 11.93 0.91
C GLN A 121 -0.82 13.08 0.11
N ASP A 122 -1.42 13.41 -1.03
CA ASP A 122 -0.96 14.48 -1.92
C ASP A 122 0.56 14.38 -2.24
N GLY A 123 1.02 13.15 -2.48
CA GLY A 123 2.42 12.85 -2.75
C GLY A 123 3.33 12.74 -1.52
N LYS A 124 2.85 13.07 -0.34
CA LYS A 124 3.59 12.93 0.91
C LYS A 124 3.46 11.52 1.48
N LEU A 125 4.59 10.89 1.75
CA LEU A 125 4.63 9.56 2.35
C LEU A 125 4.13 9.62 3.80
N LEU A 126 3.05 8.88 4.08
CA LEU A 126 2.46 8.75 5.41
C LEU A 126 2.96 7.52 6.16
N MET A 127 2.94 6.38 5.50
CA MET A 127 3.26 5.09 6.11
C MET A 127 3.90 4.14 5.11
N VAL A 128 4.80 3.30 5.59
CA VAL A 128 5.39 2.20 4.84
C VAL A 128 5.10 0.90 5.56
N PHE A 129 4.65 -0.08 4.80
CA PHE A 129 4.32 -1.41 5.31
C PHE A 129 5.21 -2.45 4.66
N SER A 130 5.63 -3.41 5.45
CA SER A 130 6.28 -4.62 4.98
C SER A 130 5.26 -5.74 4.86
N LYS A 131 5.51 -6.70 3.98
CA LYS A 131 4.61 -7.83 3.80
C LYS A 131 4.51 -8.62 5.10
N ALA A 132 3.30 -8.98 5.51
CA ALA A 132 3.10 -9.90 6.63
C ALA A 132 3.51 -11.31 6.22
N GLU A 133 4.18 -12.02 7.14
CA GLU A 133 4.55 -13.42 6.96
C GLU A 133 3.36 -14.36 7.15
#